data_19b505c1eb84fcc0dca35a6126d48e29
#
_entry.id   19b505c1eb84fcc0dca35a6126d48e29
#
_cell.length_a   1.000
_cell.length_b   1.000
_cell.length_c   1.000
_cell.angle_alpha   90.00
_cell.angle_beta   90.00
_cell.angle_gamma   90.00
#
_symmetry.space_group_name_H-M   'P 1'
#
loop_
_entity.id
_entity.type
_entity.pdbx_description
1 polymer ?
#
loop_
_entity_poly.entity_id
_entity_poly.type
_entity_poly.pdbx_seq_one_letter_code
_entity_poly.pdbx_strand_id
1 'polypeptide(L)'
;MSTHAVDVLLVEDNPNDAELAIRQLKKHHLANNLFHVEDGEAALDFLFGTGQFERKQDILFPPKLVLMDIQMPKLNGIDVLRKMKSDDRTKRIPVVILTSSNQDPDINTCYALGASSYIVKPVDFERFSTAIRDLGFYWLLLNQPPR
;
A
#
# COMPACT_ATOMS: atom_id res chain seq x y z
N MET A 1 12.21 22.73 3.32
CA MET A 1 11.70 21.81 3.67
C MET A 1 11.57 20.81 2.71
N SER A 2 11.74 19.84 2.87
CA SER A 2 11.71 18.81 1.90
C SER A 2 10.31 18.27 1.74
N THR A 3 10.00 17.86 0.57
CA THR A 3 8.81 17.12 0.37
C THR A 3 9.06 15.72 0.87
N HIS A 4 8.03 15.12 1.37
CA HIS A 4 8.14 13.75 1.85
C HIS A 4 7.58 12.83 0.80
N ALA A 5 8.44 12.09 0.16
CA ALA A 5 8.02 11.09 -0.81
C ALA A 5 7.74 9.81 -0.06
N VAL A 6 6.51 9.32 -0.12
CA VAL A 6 6.15 8.06 0.50
C VAL A 6 6.27 6.98 -0.56
N ASP A 7 7.11 6.00 -0.32
CA ASP A 7 7.28 4.92 -1.28
C ASP A 7 6.18 3.88 -1.14
N VAL A 8 5.87 3.51 0.10
CA VAL A 8 4.84 2.50 0.36
C VAL A 8 3.83 3.04 1.34
N LEU A 9 2.57 2.97 0.97
CA LEU A 9 1.48 3.25 1.90
C LEU A 9 0.95 1.91 2.38
N LEU A 10 1.04 1.66 3.68
CA LEU A 10 0.54 0.43 4.28
C LEU A 10 -0.80 0.72 4.94
N VAL A 11 -1.85 0.04 4.51
CA VAL A 11 -3.18 0.21 5.06
C VAL A 11 -3.52 -1.06 5.80
N GLU A 12 -3.44 -1.02 7.13
CA GLU A 12 -3.60 -2.21 7.96
C GLU A 12 -4.14 -1.81 9.33
N ASP A 13 -5.28 -2.36 9.72
CA ASP A 13 -5.89 -2.01 10.99
C ASP A 13 -5.40 -2.84 12.17
N ASN A 14 -4.78 -3.97 11.91
CA ASN A 14 -4.27 -4.82 13.00
C ASN A 14 -2.86 -4.35 13.36
N PRO A 15 -2.65 -3.83 14.58
CA PRO A 15 -1.35 -3.27 14.92
C PRO A 15 -0.21 -4.29 14.92
N ASN A 16 -0.49 -5.54 15.25
CA ASN A 16 0.56 -6.57 15.22
C ASN A 16 0.97 -6.89 13.80
N ASP A 17 0.01 -7.02 12.89
CA ASP A 17 0.31 -7.28 11.49
C ASP A 17 1.05 -6.10 10.88
N ALA A 18 0.65 -4.89 11.23
CA ALA A 18 1.31 -3.69 10.71
C ALA A 18 2.75 -3.62 11.20
N GLU A 19 2.97 -3.86 12.48
CA GLU A 19 4.31 -3.79 13.04
C GLU A 19 5.23 -4.82 12.39
N LEU A 20 4.73 -6.02 12.20
CA LEU A 20 5.53 -7.08 11.58
C LEU A 20 5.93 -6.69 10.17
N ALA A 21 4.99 -6.20 9.39
CA ALA A 21 5.27 -5.79 8.01
C ALA A 21 6.29 -4.66 7.98
N ILE A 22 6.09 -3.65 8.82
CA ILE A 22 6.99 -2.50 8.85
C ILE A 22 8.40 -2.94 9.22
N ARG A 23 8.51 -3.78 10.24
CA ARG A 23 9.81 -4.23 10.71
C ARG A 23 10.54 -5.02 9.62
N GLN A 24 9.83 -5.91 8.95
CA GLN A 24 10.42 -6.73 7.92
C GLN A 24 10.90 -5.90 6.73
N LEU A 25 10.07 -4.97 6.29
CA LEU A 25 10.42 -4.16 5.14
C LEU A 25 11.59 -3.24 5.44
N LYS A 26 11.62 -2.64 6.62
CA LYS A 26 12.71 -1.75 6.98
C LYS A 26 14.00 -2.50 7.22
N LYS A 27 13.92 -3.69 7.79
CA LYS A 27 15.09 -4.49 8.06
C LYS A 27 15.86 -4.81 6.78
N HIS A 28 15.15 -5.00 5.69
CA HIS A 28 15.76 -5.35 4.43
C HIS A 28 15.90 -4.15 3.51
N HIS A 29 15.77 -2.96 4.05
CA HIS A 29 15.94 -1.71 3.29
C HIS A 29 14.99 -1.59 2.11
N LEU A 30 13.84 -2.21 2.24
CA LEU A 30 12.77 -2.05 1.27
C LEU A 30 11.83 -1.02 1.84
N ALA A 31 11.34 -0.12 1.01
CA ALA A 31 10.35 0.84 1.45
C ALA A 31 10.82 1.67 2.65
N ASN A 32 11.95 2.36 2.50
CA ASN A 32 12.45 3.20 3.58
C ASN A 32 11.50 4.33 3.95
N ASN A 33 10.69 4.78 3.01
CA ASN A 33 9.73 5.82 3.26
C ASN A 33 8.33 5.22 3.27
N LEU A 34 8.06 4.46 4.32
CA LEU A 34 6.78 3.81 4.49
C LEU A 34 5.89 4.63 5.40
N PHE A 35 4.63 4.80 5.03
CA PHE A 35 3.66 5.47 5.86
C PHE A 35 2.52 4.50 6.15
N HIS A 36 2.07 4.46 7.38
CA HIS A 36 1.04 3.51 7.81
C HIS A 36 -0.24 4.25 8.20
N VAL A 37 -1.36 3.79 7.66
CA VAL A 37 -2.68 4.24 8.09
C VAL A 37 -3.49 3.02 8.50
N GLU A 38 -4.50 3.24 9.33
CA GLU A 38 -5.15 2.13 10.01
C GLU A 38 -6.51 1.73 9.44
N ASP A 39 -7.04 2.45 8.50
CA ASP A 39 -8.33 2.09 7.91
C ASP A 39 -8.45 2.67 6.52
N GLY A 40 -9.54 2.26 5.85
CA GLY A 40 -9.73 2.67 4.46
C GLY A 40 -10.02 4.15 4.29
N GLU A 41 -10.70 4.74 5.27
CA GLU A 41 -11.00 6.16 5.19
C GLU A 41 -9.71 6.98 5.28
N ALA A 42 -8.83 6.60 6.21
CA ALA A 42 -7.54 7.27 6.34
C ALA A 42 -6.70 7.10 5.08
N ALA A 43 -6.79 5.93 4.44
CA ALA A 43 -6.07 5.69 3.21
C ALA A 43 -6.54 6.65 2.11
N LEU A 44 -7.83 6.81 1.94
CA LEU A 44 -8.35 7.72 0.92
C LEU A 44 -8.01 9.17 1.25
N ASP A 45 -8.08 9.54 2.53
CA ASP A 45 -7.69 10.89 2.92
C ASP A 45 -6.23 11.15 2.58
N PHE A 46 -5.37 10.18 2.82
CA PHE A 46 -3.96 10.34 2.50
C PHE A 46 -3.75 10.47 0.99
N LEU A 47 -4.39 9.60 0.24
CA LEU A 47 -4.18 9.56 -1.21
C LEU A 47 -4.72 10.80 -1.90
N PHE A 48 -5.79 11.37 -1.39
CA PHE A 48 -6.41 12.52 -2.03
C PHE A 48 -6.13 13.84 -1.33
N GLY A 49 -5.35 13.82 -0.25
CA GLY A 49 -4.99 15.05 0.45
C GLY A 49 -6.17 15.69 1.14
N THR A 50 -7.05 14.89 1.73
CA THR A 50 -8.25 15.40 2.39
C THR A 50 -8.22 15.00 3.85
N GLY A 51 -9.26 15.43 4.60
CA GLY A 51 -9.39 15.09 5.99
C GLY A 51 -8.14 15.45 6.78
N GLN A 52 -7.64 14.50 7.55
CA GLN A 52 -6.48 14.77 8.40
C GLN A 52 -5.20 15.00 7.61
N PHE A 53 -5.19 14.67 6.31
CA PHE A 53 -4.01 14.88 5.50
C PHE A 53 -4.21 16.03 4.53
N GLU A 54 -5.16 16.83 4.82
CA GLU A 54 -5.41 17.93 3.93
C GLU A 54 -4.30 18.92 4.02
N ARG A 55 -3.60 19.21 2.98
CA ARG A 55 -2.70 20.17 3.04
C ARG A 55 -1.89 20.10 2.09
N LYS A 56 -1.86 19.49 1.46
CA LYS A 56 -0.95 19.35 1.06
C LYS A 56 -0.54 19.27 -0.20
N GLN A 57 -0.20 20.26 -0.71
CA GLN A 57 0.51 20.33 -1.85
C GLN A 57 1.77 19.63 -1.73
N ASP A 58 2.18 19.29 -0.61
CA ASP A 58 3.39 18.53 -0.51
C ASP A 58 3.14 17.07 -0.80
N ILE A 59 1.94 16.67 -1.13
CA ILE A 59 1.75 15.32 -1.64
C ILE A 59 1.76 15.44 -3.15
N LEU A 60 2.89 15.86 -3.68
CA LEU A 60 3.04 15.96 -5.11
C LEU A 60 3.33 14.61 -5.72
N PHE A 61 3.86 13.69 -4.93
CA PHE A 61 4.26 12.41 -5.44
C PHE A 61 3.47 11.32 -4.78
N PRO A 62 2.58 10.66 -5.50
CA PRO A 62 1.81 9.55 -4.90
C PRO A 62 2.75 8.43 -4.49
N PRO A 63 2.31 7.58 -3.57
CA PRO A 63 3.15 6.45 -3.21
C PRO A 63 3.40 5.56 -4.42
N LYS A 64 4.51 4.87 -4.42
CA LYS A 64 4.84 3.97 -5.50
C LYS A 64 4.08 2.67 -5.40
N LEU A 65 3.57 2.36 -4.22
CA LEU A 65 2.91 1.10 -3.96
C LEU A 65 1.98 1.25 -2.78
N VAL A 66 0.82 0.62 -2.84
CA VAL A 66 -0.10 0.52 -1.70
C VAL A 66 -0.20 -0.94 -1.31
N LEU A 67 0.08 -1.24 -0.04
CA LEU A 67 -0.18 -2.55 0.55
C LEU A 67 -1.43 -2.38 1.39
N MET A 68 -2.49 -3.13 1.08
CA MET A 68 -3.77 -2.87 1.68
C MET A 68 -4.51 -4.11 2.08
N ASP A 69 -4.87 -4.19 3.36
CA ASP A 69 -5.71 -5.26 3.86
C ASP A 69 -7.10 -5.17 3.25
N ILE A 70 -7.72 -6.31 3.00
CA ILE A 70 -9.08 -6.33 2.49
C ILE A 70 -10.06 -6.01 3.61
N GLN A 71 -9.90 -6.66 4.76
CA GLN A 71 -10.86 -6.54 5.85
C GLN A 71 -10.47 -5.44 6.81
N MET A 72 -11.17 -4.33 6.76
CA MET A 72 -10.87 -3.19 7.62
C MET A 72 -12.17 -2.50 8.04
N PRO A 73 -12.16 -1.82 9.19
CA PRO A 73 -13.34 -1.07 9.60
C PRO A 73 -13.54 0.16 8.75
N LYS A 74 -14.71 0.73 8.84
CA LYS A 74 -15.14 1.91 8.13
C LYS A 74 -15.25 1.67 6.64
N LEU A 75 -14.14 1.52 5.96
CA LEU A 75 -14.15 1.32 4.54
C LEU A 75 -13.18 0.18 4.26
N ASN A 76 -13.65 -0.91 3.67
CA ASN A 76 -12.77 -2.06 3.45
C ASN A 76 -11.89 -1.85 2.23
N GLY A 77 -10.94 -2.77 2.03
CA GLY A 77 -9.96 -2.63 0.95
C GLY A 77 -10.55 -2.65 -0.43
N ILE A 78 -11.64 -3.37 -0.63
CA ILE A 78 -12.28 -3.40 -1.95
C ILE A 78 -12.84 -2.03 -2.29
N ASP A 79 -13.45 -1.36 -1.31
CA ASP A 79 -14.03 -0.04 -1.54
C ASP A 79 -12.93 0.98 -1.84
N VAL A 80 -11.82 0.90 -1.12
CA VAL A 80 -10.69 1.79 -1.36
C VAL A 80 -10.14 1.55 -2.76
N LEU A 81 -9.97 0.29 -3.13
CA LEU A 81 -9.42 -0.07 -4.43
C LEU A 81 -10.33 0.43 -5.55
N ARG A 82 -11.65 0.26 -5.38
CA ARG A 82 -12.59 0.74 -6.39
C ARG A 82 -12.45 2.23 -6.58
N LYS A 83 -12.35 2.96 -5.49
CA LYS A 83 -12.21 4.41 -5.55
C LYS A 83 -10.90 4.81 -6.23
N MET A 84 -9.81 4.13 -5.86
CA MET A 84 -8.50 4.44 -6.46
C MET A 84 -8.50 4.20 -7.96
N LYS A 85 -9.08 3.11 -8.39
CA LYS A 85 -9.03 2.75 -9.81
C LYS A 85 -9.99 3.55 -10.67
N SER A 86 -10.91 4.27 -10.04
CA SER A 86 -11.85 5.12 -10.78
C SER A 86 -11.40 6.58 -10.84
N ASP A 87 -10.24 6.91 -10.30
CA ASP A 87 -9.78 8.31 -10.27
C ASP A 87 -8.43 8.40 -10.97
N ASP A 88 -8.31 9.35 -11.90
CA ASP A 88 -7.09 9.50 -12.69
C ASP A 88 -5.85 9.78 -11.84
N ARG A 89 -6.03 10.37 -10.66
CA ARG A 89 -4.90 10.71 -9.80
C ARG A 89 -4.28 9.49 -9.14
N THR A 90 -5.03 8.41 -8.99
CA THR A 90 -4.58 7.24 -8.22
C THR A 90 -4.65 5.93 -8.99
N LYS A 91 -5.29 5.91 -10.16
CA LYS A 91 -5.57 4.62 -10.80
C LYS A 91 -4.30 3.88 -11.24
N ARG A 92 -3.20 4.58 -11.41
CA ARG A 92 -1.97 3.92 -11.85
C ARG A 92 -1.10 3.43 -10.70
N ILE A 93 -1.46 3.75 -9.46
CA ILE A 93 -0.68 3.28 -8.31
C ILE A 93 -0.93 1.79 -8.15
N PRO A 94 0.11 0.97 -8.15
CA PRO A 94 -0.08 -0.47 -7.95
C PRO A 94 -0.58 -0.75 -6.55
N VAL A 95 -1.47 -1.71 -6.42
CA VAL A 95 -2.04 -2.12 -5.14
C VAL A 95 -1.80 -3.60 -4.94
N VAL A 96 -1.17 -3.96 -3.84
CA VAL A 96 -1.01 -5.34 -3.43
C VAL A 96 -1.91 -5.57 -2.24
N ILE A 97 -2.80 -6.53 -2.36
CA ILE A 97 -3.79 -6.81 -1.34
C ILE A 97 -3.20 -7.74 -0.28
N LEU A 98 -3.50 -7.47 0.97
CA LEU A 98 -3.08 -8.33 2.07
C LEU A 98 -4.29 -9.13 2.53
N THR A 99 -4.12 -10.44 2.68
CA THR A 99 -5.22 -11.31 3.04
C THR A 99 -4.76 -12.37 4.02
N SER A 100 -5.69 -12.91 4.78
CA SER A 100 -5.36 -13.97 5.73
C SER A 100 -5.26 -15.34 5.07
N SER A 101 -5.77 -15.49 3.86
CA SER A 101 -5.83 -16.79 3.21
C SER A 101 -5.85 -16.64 1.70
N ASN A 102 -5.14 -17.53 1.00
CA ASN A 102 -5.19 -17.53 -0.45
C ASN A 102 -6.51 -18.12 -0.97
N GLN A 103 -7.38 -18.56 -0.06
CA GLN A 103 -8.70 -19.04 -0.42
C GLN A 103 -9.75 -17.94 -0.31
N ASP A 104 -9.35 -16.71 0.01
CA ASP A 104 -10.30 -15.61 0.18
C ASP A 104 -10.95 -15.29 -1.16
N PRO A 105 -12.27 -15.38 -1.26
CA PRO A 105 -12.95 -15.10 -2.54
C PRO A 105 -12.80 -13.64 -2.98
N ASP A 106 -12.51 -12.74 -2.06
CA ASP A 106 -12.35 -11.33 -2.40
C ASP A 106 -11.10 -11.06 -3.23
N ILE A 107 -10.16 -12.01 -3.27
CA ILE A 107 -8.96 -11.86 -4.09
C ILE A 107 -9.35 -11.68 -5.56
N ASN A 108 -10.29 -12.49 -6.05
CA ASN A 108 -10.72 -12.38 -7.45
C ASN A 108 -11.39 -11.04 -7.72
N THR A 109 -12.18 -10.56 -6.77
CA THR A 109 -12.81 -9.25 -6.90
C THR A 109 -11.76 -8.16 -6.99
N CYS A 110 -10.72 -8.26 -6.17
CA CYS A 110 -9.65 -7.26 -6.19
C CYS A 110 -8.91 -7.27 -7.51
N TYR A 111 -8.61 -8.44 -8.05
CA TYR A 111 -7.95 -8.50 -9.35
C TYR A 111 -8.84 -7.91 -10.45
N ALA A 112 -10.14 -8.19 -10.40
CA ALA A 112 -11.05 -7.64 -11.39
C ALA A 112 -11.09 -6.11 -11.32
N LEU A 113 -10.87 -5.55 -10.13
CA LEU A 113 -10.86 -4.11 -9.97
C LEU A 113 -9.49 -3.49 -10.28
N GLY A 114 -8.47 -4.31 -10.52
CA GLY A 114 -7.18 -3.77 -10.92
C GLY A 114 -6.05 -3.94 -9.92
N ALA A 115 -6.24 -4.77 -8.88
CA ALA A 115 -5.13 -5.06 -7.98
C ALA A 115 -4.02 -5.76 -8.74
N SER A 116 -2.78 -5.46 -8.38
CA SER A 116 -1.63 -6.01 -9.08
C SER A 116 -1.22 -7.38 -8.57
N SER A 117 -1.38 -7.62 -7.27
CA SER A 117 -0.96 -8.88 -6.67
C SER A 117 -1.58 -8.99 -5.29
N TYR A 118 -1.29 -10.08 -4.59
CA TYR A 118 -1.71 -10.21 -3.20
C TYR A 118 -0.62 -10.89 -2.40
N ILE A 119 -0.68 -10.71 -1.09
CA ILE A 119 0.22 -11.37 -0.15
C ILE A 119 -0.63 -11.99 0.93
N VAL A 120 -0.39 -13.27 1.22
CA VAL A 120 -1.01 -13.92 2.36
C VAL A 120 -0.19 -13.56 3.59
N LYS A 121 -0.83 -12.97 4.60
CA LYS A 121 -0.11 -12.54 5.80
C LYS A 121 0.57 -13.71 6.48
N PRO A 122 1.70 -13.51 7.11
CA PRO A 122 2.35 -12.22 7.40
C PRO A 122 3.14 -11.68 6.22
N VAL A 123 3.34 -10.35 6.23
CA VAL A 123 4.13 -9.70 5.18
C VAL A 123 5.58 -9.78 5.61
N ASP A 124 6.28 -10.79 5.13
CA ASP A 124 7.70 -10.92 5.39
C ASP A 124 8.47 -10.59 4.12
N PHE A 125 9.78 -10.64 4.22
CA PHE A 125 10.64 -10.26 3.11
C PHE A 125 10.37 -11.08 1.86
N GLU A 126 10.26 -12.38 2.02
CA GLU A 126 10.10 -13.26 0.86
C GLU A 126 8.77 -13.04 0.16
N ARG A 127 7.69 -12.92 0.94
CA ARG A 127 6.39 -12.72 0.34
C ARG A 127 6.29 -11.37 -0.34
N PHE A 128 6.83 -10.35 0.31
CA PHE A 128 6.82 -9.01 -0.28
C PHE A 128 7.64 -8.98 -1.57
N SER A 129 8.85 -9.55 -1.53
CA SER A 129 9.73 -9.54 -2.69
C SER A 129 9.11 -10.27 -3.87
N THR A 130 8.47 -11.41 -3.58
CA THR A 130 7.82 -12.17 -4.64
C THR A 130 6.68 -11.38 -5.26
N ALA A 131 5.87 -10.73 -4.42
CA ALA A 131 4.72 -10.00 -4.94
C ALA A 131 5.13 -8.83 -5.82
N ILE A 132 6.16 -8.08 -5.43
CA ILE A 132 6.54 -6.90 -6.20
C ILE A 132 7.48 -7.23 -7.35
N ARG A 133 8.15 -8.38 -7.32
CA ARG A 133 9.02 -8.75 -8.43
C ARG A 133 8.23 -8.86 -9.72
N ASP A 134 7.02 -9.38 -9.63
CA ASP A 134 6.18 -9.54 -10.80
C ASP A 134 5.68 -8.21 -11.33
N LEU A 135 5.79 -7.14 -10.56
CA LEU A 135 5.36 -5.83 -11.00
C LEU A 135 6.42 -5.10 -11.81
N GLY A 136 7.62 -5.64 -11.85
CA GLY A 136 8.68 -5.09 -12.68
C GLY A 136 9.33 -3.83 -12.13
N PHE A 137 9.05 -3.45 -10.91
CA PHE A 137 9.69 -2.27 -10.35
C PHE A 137 10.20 -2.49 -8.93
N TYR A 138 10.57 -3.70 -8.63
CA TYR A 138 11.15 -4.05 -7.34
C TYR A 138 12.31 -3.11 -6.97
N TRP A 139 13.15 -2.83 -7.95
CA TRP A 139 14.31 -1.99 -7.68
C TRP A 139 13.95 -0.56 -7.28
N LEU A 140 12.77 -0.10 -7.61
CA LEU A 140 12.36 1.25 -7.26
C LEU A 140 12.12 1.41 -5.76
N LEU A 141 11.91 0.29 -5.06
CA LEU A 141 11.61 0.32 -3.65
C LEU A 141 12.85 0.07 -2.78
N LEU A 142 13.96 -0.25 -3.40
CA LEU A 142 15.19 -0.46 -2.65
C LEU A 142 15.76 0.87 -2.24
N ASN A 143 16.56 0.83 -1.18
CA ASN A 143 17.23 2.03 -0.70
C ASN A 143 18.34 2.38 -1.68
N GLN A 144 18.12 3.37 -2.49
CA GLN A 144 19.08 3.79 -3.47
C GLN A 144 19.76 5.07 -3.01
N PRO A 145 21.06 5.15 -3.05
CA PRO A 145 21.70 6.40 -2.72
C PRO A 145 21.37 7.45 -3.75
N PRO A 146 21.36 8.71 -3.35
CA PRO A 146 21.11 9.76 -4.32
C PRO A 146 22.23 9.83 -5.34
N ARG A 147 21.90 10.31 -6.46
CA ARG A 147 22.90 10.38 -7.46
C ARG A 147 23.56 11.65 -7.54
#